data_8f91428ba6c86fc5389e9ef2dcb2bfe7
#
_entry.id   8f91428ba6c86fc5389e9ef2dcb2bfe7
#
_cell.length_a   1.000
_cell.length_b   1.000
_cell.length_c   1.000
_cell.angle_alpha   90.00
_cell.angle_beta   90.00
_cell.angle_gamma   90.00
#
_symmetry.space_group_name_H-M   'P 1'
#
loop_
_entity.id
_entity.type
_entity.pdbx_description
1 polymer ?
#
loop_
_entity_poly.entity_id
_entity_poly.type
_entity_poly.pdbx_seq_one_letter_code
_entity_poly.pdbx_strand_id
1 'polypeptide(L)'
;VHSMLQRMNELATQAANGTNSKDSDRQAIQDEIDQLTTEIDRVSETTKFNETYLLKGESGTKTINMKAHDAGLKGTLTDNGDGTATFVMDTLNAGDKVSIGGKSYTIGATKADTDKLIDEVSADNTHKDIIINGDTYKYIANAGNGDDTDAANAKGGYYKDGVVDKRNSPAQDATALKGIATAGATVNAAGKEITSMKQADETAGVKSNDATVITAKKAYELAGKELLVANSIGDTEGKAKVGVDDNVDTA
;
A
#
# COMPACT_ATOMS: atom_id res chain seq x y z
N VAL A 1 0.21 33.00 15.20
CA VAL A 1 -0.44 32.56 13.97
C VAL A 1 0.13 33.31 12.75
N HIS A 2 0.19 34.67 12.73
CA HIS A 2 0.66 35.41 11.56
C HIS A 2 2.09 35.01 11.14
N SER A 3 3.03 34.92 12.08
CA SER A 3 4.41 34.48 11.81
C SER A 3 4.50 33.01 11.32
N MET A 4 3.61 32.16 11.81
CA MET A 4 3.53 30.76 11.39
C MET A 4 3.04 30.68 9.94
N LEU A 5 2.02 31.45 9.56
CA LEU A 5 1.54 31.54 8.19
C LEU A 5 2.58 32.11 7.23
N GLN A 6 3.35 33.12 7.67
CA GLN A 6 4.48 33.63 6.89
C GLN A 6 5.53 32.55 6.66
N ARG A 7 5.88 31.80 7.72
CA ARG A 7 6.84 30.69 7.62
C ARG A 7 6.36 29.59 6.69
N MET A 8 5.08 29.21 6.76
CA MET A 8 4.49 28.24 5.84
C MET A 8 4.57 28.71 4.38
N ASN A 9 4.33 30.00 4.12
CA ASN A 9 4.46 30.57 2.76
C ASN A 9 5.90 30.54 2.25
N GLU A 10 6.87 30.83 3.12
CA GLU A 10 8.30 30.70 2.79
C GLU A 10 8.68 29.25 2.45
N LEU A 11 8.24 28.29 3.27
CA LEU A 11 8.48 26.86 3.05
C LEU A 11 7.82 26.35 1.76
N ALA A 12 6.59 26.79 1.47
CA ALA A 12 5.91 26.47 0.22
C ALA A 12 6.67 27.02 -1.00
N THR A 13 7.16 28.26 -0.90
CA THR A 13 7.98 28.88 -1.94
C THR A 13 9.31 28.15 -2.12
N GLN A 14 9.94 27.74 -1.01
CA GLN A 14 11.18 26.95 -1.03
C GLN A 14 10.96 25.56 -1.65
N ALA A 15 9.85 24.91 -1.35
CA ALA A 15 9.48 23.62 -1.94
C ALA A 15 9.22 23.72 -3.46
N ALA A 16 8.66 24.87 -3.90
CA ALA A 16 8.38 25.13 -5.33
C ALA A 16 9.64 25.45 -6.13
N ASN A 17 10.70 25.93 -5.48
CA ASN A 17 11.98 26.19 -6.13
C ASN A 17 12.72 24.88 -6.41
N GLY A 18 13.12 24.65 -7.66
CA GLY A 18 13.74 23.44 -8.14
C GLY A 18 15.13 23.10 -7.55
N THR A 19 15.65 23.89 -6.60
CA THR A 19 16.90 23.64 -5.87
C THR A 19 16.76 22.52 -4.82
N ASN A 20 15.54 22.22 -4.34
CA ASN A 20 15.25 21.16 -3.40
C ASN A 20 14.77 19.91 -4.15
N SER A 21 15.68 19.31 -4.91
CA SER A 21 15.36 18.13 -5.75
C SER A 21 15.49 16.80 -5.01
N LYS A 22 16.00 16.78 -3.79
CA LYS A 22 16.14 15.56 -2.98
C LYS A 22 14.85 15.31 -2.21
N ASP A 23 14.37 14.07 -2.23
CA ASP A 23 13.18 13.65 -1.48
C ASP A 23 13.32 13.95 0.03
N SER A 24 14.54 13.87 0.58
CA SER A 24 14.85 14.22 1.97
C SER A 24 14.58 15.69 2.30
N ASP A 25 14.89 16.61 1.37
CA ASP A 25 14.74 18.05 1.61
C ASP A 25 13.25 18.44 1.56
N ARG A 26 12.51 17.82 0.64
CA ARG A 26 11.05 18.00 0.56
C ARG A 26 10.33 17.41 1.77
N GLN A 27 10.80 16.27 2.26
CA GLN A 27 10.26 15.65 3.46
C GLN A 27 10.49 16.55 4.69
N ALA A 28 11.68 17.12 4.84
CA ALA A 28 11.97 18.04 5.93
C ALA A 28 11.09 19.29 5.90
N ILE A 29 10.82 19.84 4.70
CA ILE A 29 9.88 20.97 4.52
C ILE A 29 8.46 20.56 4.90
N GLN A 30 8.02 19.35 4.50
CA GLN A 30 6.70 18.84 4.84
C GLN A 30 6.54 18.66 6.36
N ASP A 31 7.55 18.06 7.00
CA ASP A 31 7.56 17.86 8.45
C ASP A 31 7.47 19.19 9.22
N GLU A 32 8.13 20.26 8.73
CA GLU A 32 8.05 21.60 9.33
C GLU A 32 6.67 22.22 9.11
N ILE A 33 6.06 22.05 7.94
CA ILE A 33 4.70 22.52 7.65
C ILE A 33 3.68 21.82 8.56
N ASP A 34 3.82 20.52 8.75
CA ASP A 34 2.93 19.70 9.60
C ASP A 34 3.03 20.15 11.07
N GLN A 35 4.25 20.46 11.55
CA GLN A 35 4.45 21.03 12.89
C GLN A 35 3.80 22.41 13.04
N LEU A 36 3.96 23.29 12.04
CA LEU A 36 3.35 24.62 12.06
C LEU A 36 1.82 24.53 12.04
N THR A 37 1.25 23.61 11.28
CA THR A 37 -0.19 23.36 11.23
C THR A 37 -0.71 22.90 12.59
N THR A 38 -0.04 21.93 13.20
CA THR A 38 -0.36 21.45 14.56
C THR A 38 -0.32 22.58 15.59
N GLU A 39 0.68 23.45 15.51
CA GLU A 39 0.81 24.57 16.45
C GLU A 39 -0.26 25.66 16.21
N ILE A 40 -0.66 25.89 14.94
CA ILE A 40 -1.77 26.80 14.63
C ILE A 40 -3.07 26.25 15.24
N ASP A 41 -3.33 24.95 15.11
CA ASP A 41 -4.51 24.31 15.71
C ASP A 41 -4.48 24.42 17.24
N ARG A 42 -3.34 24.15 17.85
CA ARG A 42 -3.16 24.31 19.30
C ARG A 42 -3.43 25.73 19.77
N VAL A 43 -2.91 26.73 19.05
CA VAL A 43 -3.13 28.14 19.38
C VAL A 43 -4.59 28.51 19.20
N SER A 44 -5.26 27.99 18.16
CA SER A 44 -6.69 28.23 17.92
C SER A 44 -7.56 27.71 19.07
N GLU A 45 -7.15 26.58 19.67
CA GLU A 45 -7.87 25.95 20.77
C GLU A 45 -7.58 26.57 22.15
N THR A 46 -6.39 27.15 22.31
CA THR A 46 -5.97 27.71 23.61
C THR A 46 -6.24 29.20 23.74
N THR A 47 -6.42 29.94 22.63
CA THR A 47 -6.62 31.38 22.66
C THR A 47 -8.06 31.73 23.01
N LYS A 48 -8.31 32.05 24.25
CA LYS A 48 -9.60 32.50 24.80
C LYS A 48 -9.51 33.94 25.29
N PHE A 49 -10.57 34.70 25.10
CA PHE A 49 -10.82 35.96 25.75
C PHE A 49 -12.23 35.94 26.33
N ASN A 50 -12.33 36.16 27.63
CA ASN A 50 -13.59 36.14 28.35
C ASN A 50 -14.43 34.87 28.09
N GLU A 51 -13.78 33.71 28.21
CA GLU A 51 -14.34 32.37 27.94
C GLU A 51 -14.76 32.08 26.49
N THR A 52 -14.60 33.03 25.59
CA THR A 52 -14.88 32.85 24.16
C THR A 52 -13.59 32.58 23.38
N TYR A 53 -13.60 31.55 22.53
CA TYR A 53 -12.48 31.22 21.66
C TYR A 53 -12.40 32.26 20.53
N LEU A 54 -11.30 33.02 20.45
CA LEU A 54 -11.15 34.08 19.47
C LEU A 54 -10.88 33.58 18.06
N LEU A 55 -10.35 32.37 17.92
CA LEU A 55 -9.93 31.80 16.66
C LEU A 55 -10.82 30.64 16.17
N LYS A 56 -11.73 30.13 17.01
CA LYS A 56 -12.66 29.06 16.65
C LYS A 56 -13.94 29.51 15.93
N GLY A 57 -14.24 30.81 15.88
CA GLY A 57 -15.53 31.30 15.41
C GLY A 57 -16.67 30.91 16.36
N GLU A 58 -17.86 31.52 16.19
CA GLU A 58 -19.02 31.20 17.00
C GLU A 58 -19.54 29.77 16.72
N SER A 59 -20.06 29.14 17.76
CA SER A 59 -20.58 27.79 17.80
C SER A 59 -21.78 27.55 16.86
N GLY A 60 -21.47 27.35 15.59
CA GLY A 60 -22.32 26.54 14.72
C GLY A 60 -21.58 25.24 14.50
N THR A 61 -22.25 24.13 14.44
CA THR A 61 -21.70 22.86 13.99
C THR A 61 -20.94 23.07 12.70
N LYS A 62 -19.62 23.27 12.80
CA LYS A 62 -18.75 23.35 11.64
C LYS A 62 -18.46 21.93 11.28
N THR A 63 -19.15 21.43 10.26
CA THR A 63 -18.76 20.20 9.60
C THR A 63 -17.35 20.44 9.07
N ILE A 64 -16.35 20.03 9.80
CA ILE A 64 -14.98 19.97 9.30
C ILE A 64 -14.98 18.78 8.37
N ASN A 65 -15.18 19.02 7.08
CA ASN A 65 -14.88 18.04 6.07
C ASN A 65 -13.36 17.83 6.07
N MET A 66 -12.87 17.02 6.98
CA MET A 66 -11.53 16.50 6.89
C MET A 66 -11.51 15.64 5.62
N LYS A 67 -10.93 16.17 4.58
CA LYS A 67 -10.57 15.34 3.46
C LYS A 67 -9.54 14.36 4.02
N ALA A 68 -9.73 13.08 3.81
CA ALA A 68 -8.72 12.06 4.13
C ALA A 68 -7.34 12.39 3.53
N HIS A 69 -7.31 13.23 2.50
CA HIS A 69 -6.16 13.90 1.94
C HIS A 69 -5.31 14.69 2.98
N ASP A 70 -5.92 15.28 4.01
CA ASP A 70 -5.20 16.07 5.03
C ASP A 70 -4.42 15.15 5.99
N ALA A 71 -4.84 13.88 6.11
CA ALA A 71 -4.09 12.84 6.79
C ALA A 71 -3.11 12.09 5.86
N GLY A 72 -2.95 12.53 4.61
CA GLY A 72 -2.12 11.88 3.60
C GLY A 72 -2.72 10.59 3.02
N LEU A 73 -3.99 10.29 3.33
CA LEU A 73 -4.67 9.08 2.90
C LEU A 73 -5.44 9.32 1.60
N LYS A 74 -5.26 8.44 0.62
CA LYS A 74 -6.05 8.44 -0.61
C LYS A 74 -7.26 7.53 -0.43
N GLY A 75 -8.43 8.02 -0.84
CA GLY A 75 -9.67 7.27 -0.74
C GLY A 75 -10.89 8.15 -0.91
N THR A 76 -12.06 7.58 -0.71
CA THR A 76 -13.35 8.24 -0.84
C THR A 76 -13.98 8.44 0.53
N LEU A 77 -14.30 9.68 0.87
CA LEU A 77 -15.06 10.04 2.05
C LEU A 77 -16.51 10.28 1.66
N THR A 78 -17.44 9.54 2.28
CA THR A 78 -18.88 9.69 2.09
C THR A 78 -19.50 10.18 3.37
N ASP A 79 -20.22 11.31 3.31
CA ASP A 79 -21.04 11.83 4.40
C ASP A 79 -22.35 11.02 4.46
N ASN A 80 -22.65 10.43 5.62
CA ASN A 80 -23.86 9.61 5.82
C ASN A 80 -25.09 10.46 6.18
N GLY A 81 -24.94 11.77 6.39
CA GLY A 81 -26.04 12.70 6.70
C GLY A 81 -26.58 12.61 8.13
N ASP A 82 -26.02 11.77 8.98
CA ASP A 82 -26.37 11.58 10.39
C ASP A 82 -25.31 12.11 11.35
N GLY A 83 -24.37 12.91 10.84
CA GLY A 83 -23.20 13.38 11.58
C GLY A 83 -22.04 12.38 11.57
N THR A 84 -22.16 11.29 10.83
CA THR A 84 -21.06 10.33 10.60
C THR A 84 -20.59 10.38 9.16
N ALA A 85 -19.37 9.95 8.92
CA ALA A 85 -18.81 9.78 7.57
C ALA A 85 -18.11 8.43 7.47
N THR A 86 -18.17 7.86 6.27
CA THR A 86 -17.46 6.63 5.92
C THR A 86 -16.28 6.97 5.03
N PHE A 87 -15.09 6.56 5.41
CA PHE A 87 -13.91 6.66 4.58
C PHE A 87 -13.49 5.28 4.06
N VAL A 88 -13.42 5.16 2.76
CA VAL A 88 -12.93 3.96 2.08
C VAL A 88 -11.60 4.29 1.44
N MET A 89 -10.54 3.69 1.94
CA MET A 89 -9.19 3.89 1.40
C MET A 89 -9.06 3.19 0.04
N ASP A 90 -8.29 3.80 -0.87
CA ASP A 90 -7.98 3.18 -2.15
C ASP A 90 -7.24 1.86 -1.95
N THR A 91 -7.46 0.91 -2.88
CA THR A 91 -6.75 -0.37 -2.86
C THR A 91 -5.25 -0.15 -3.02
N LEU A 92 -4.48 -0.73 -2.12
CA LEU A 92 -3.02 -0.67 -2.13
C LEU A 92 -2.44 -1.91 -2.79
N ASN A 93 -1.61 -1.69 -3.80
CA ASN A 93 -0.92 -2.75 -4.53
C ASN A 93 0.56 -2.80 -4.17
N ALA A 94 1.18 -3.94 -4.36
CA ALA A 94 2.63 -4.10 -4.21
C ALA A 94 3.40 -3.06 -5.03
N GLY A 95 4.32 -2.34 -4.39
CA GLY A 95 5.11 -1.27 -4.97
C GLY A 95 4.51 0.13 -4.81
N ASP A 96 3.25 0.26 -4.36
CA ASP A 96 2.65 1.56 -4.10
C ASP A 96 3.37 2.27 -2.95
N LYS A 97 3.47 3.59 -3.07
CA LYS A 97 3.99 4.45 -2.00
C LYS A 97 2.84 5.19 -1.34
N VAL A 98 2.77 5.10 -0.03
CA VAL A 98 1.74 5.75 0.78
C VAL A 98 2.38 6.59 1.88
N SER A 99 1.78 7.72 2.19
CA SER A 99 2.16 8.54 3.35
C SER A 99 1.08 8.37 4.42
N ILE A 100 1.49 7.98 5.62
CA ILE A 100 0.58 7.76 6.76
C ILE A 100 1.20 8.41 7.98
N GLY A 101 0.52 9.38 8.58
CA GLY A 101 1.02 10.11 9.74
C GLY A 101 2.38 10.79 9.48
N GLY A 102 2.58 11.37 8.29
CA GLY A 102 3.82 12.04 7.90
C GLY A 102 4.99 11.08 7.59
N LYS A 103 4.78 9.76 7.62
CA LYS A 103 5.79 8.76 7.26
C LYS A 103 5.47 8.14 5.91
N SER A 104 6.47 8.03 5.06
CA SER A 104 6.35 7.36 3.76
C SER A 104 6.63 5.87 3.90
N TYR A 105 5.73 5.07 3.33
CA TYR A 105 5.87 3.61 3.28
C TYR A 105 5.76 3.13 1.85
N THR A 106 6.38 1.98 1.57
CA THR A 106 6.21 1.24 0.32
C THR A 106 5.46 -0.05 0.63
N ILE A 107 4.44 -0.35 -0.16
CA ILE A 107 3.70 -1.59 0.00
C ILE A 107 4.54 -2.75 -0.52
N GLY A 108 4.90 -3.65 0.36
CA GLY A 108 5.63 -4.87 0.03
C GLY A 108 4.72 -5.90 -0.63
N ALA A 109 5.26 -6.61 -1.61
CA ALA A 109 4.56 -7.72 -2.22
C ALA A 109 4.44 -8.89 -1.24
N THR A 110 3.31 -9.57 -1.27
CA THR A 110 3.05 -10.80 -0.51
C THR A 110 3.19 -12.03 -1.41
N LYS A 111 3.18 -13.21 -0.80
CA LYS A 111 3.08 -14.46 -1.57
C LYS A 111 1.82 -14.46 -2.46
N ALA A 112 0.71 -13.91 -2.00
CA ALA A 112 -0.52 -13.80 -2.79
C ALA A 112 -0.34 -12.99 -4.07
N ASP A 113 0.49 -11.93 -4.06
CA ASP A 113 0.79 -11.14 -5.26
C ASP A 113 1.60 -11.93 -6.29
N THR A 114 2.56 -12.75 -5.83
CA THR A 114 3.31 -13.66 -6.72
C THR A 114 2.42 -14.78 -7.27
N ASP A 115 1.52 -15.33 -6.45
CA ASP A 115 0.56 -16.34 -6.87
C ASP A 115 -0.41 -15.81 -7.93
N LYS A 116 -0.90 -14.58 -7.73
CA LYS A 116 -1.75 -13.89 -8.69
C LYS A 116 -1.05 -13.70 -10.03
N LEU A 117 0.23 -13.28 -10.04
CA LEU A 117 1.01 -13.12 -11.25
C LEU A 117 1.17 -14.46 -12.00
N ILE A 118 1.42 -15.56 -11.28
CA ILE A 118 1.50 -16.90 -11.86
C ILE A 118 0.14 -17.31 -12.46
N ASP A 119 -0.97 -17.09 -11.76
CA ASP A 119 -2.30 -17.42 -12.24
C ASP A 119 -2.66 -16.61 -13.50
N GLU A 120 -2.41 -15.30 -13.53
CA GLU A 120 -2.65 -14.42 -14.66
C GLU A 120 -1.91 -14.89 -15.91
N VAL A 121 -0.61 -15.23 -15.77
CA VAL A 121 0.22 -15.66 -16.91
C VAL A 121 -0.10 -17.09 -17.33
N SER A 122 -0.44 -17.96 -16.39
CA SER A 122 -0.82 -19.34 -16.70
C SER A 122 -2.19 -19.44 -17.38
N ALA A 123 -3.10 -18.51 -17.11
CA ALA A 123 -4.41 -18.45 -17.73
C ALA A 123 -4.37 -17.75 -19.11
N ASP A 124 -3.32 -17.01 -19.42
CA ASP A 124 -3.14 -16.34 -20.71
C ASP A 124 -2.80 -17.37 -21.81
N ASN A 125 -3.57 -17.37 -22.88
CA ASN A 125 -3.35 -18.25 -24.03
C ASN A 125 -1.99 -18.07 -24.71
N THR A 126 -1.25 -17.01 -24.40
CA THR A 126 0.13 -16.80 -24.93
C THR A 126 1.17 -17.63 -24.18
N HIS A 127 0.83 -18.16 -23.01
CA HIS A 127 1.67 -19.03 -22.18
C HIS A 127 3.13 -18.56 -22.10
N LYS A 128 3.34 -17.32 -21.66
CA LYS A 128 4.68 -16.74 -21.53
C LYS A 128 5.50 -17.50 -20.48
N ASP A 129 6.80 -17.46 -20.64
CA ASP A 129 7.72 -18.05 -19.69
C ASP A 129 7.51 -17.45 -18.28
N ILE A 130 7.62 -18.29 -17.25
CA ILE A 130 7.58 -17.92 -15.86
C ILE A 130 8.94 -18.23 -15.25
N ILE A 131 9.59 -17.23 -14.64
CA ILE A 131 10.88 -17.40 -13.98
C ILE A 131 10.66 -17.31 -12.47
N ILE A 132 11.06 -18.34 -11.73
CA ILE A 132 10.96 -18.39 -10.26
C ILE A 132 12.34 -18.58 -9.67
N ASN A 133 12.82 -17.60 -8.91
CA ASN A 133 14.15 -17.61 -8.29
C ASN A 133 15.29 -17.85 -9.30
N GLY A 134 15.12 -17.43 -10.55
CA GLY A 134 16.08 -17.61 -11.64
C GLY A 134 15.88 -18.88 -12.48
N ASP A 135 15.09 -19.85 -12.03
CA ASP A 135 14.70 -21.03 -12.83
C ASP A 135 13.59 -20.66 -13.81
N THR A 136 13.81 -20.95 -15.10
CA THR A 136 12.84 -20.64 -16.16
C THR A 136 11.89 -21.81 -16.39
N TYR A 137 10.61 -21.54 -16.37
CA TYR A 137 9.54 -22.52 -16.69
C TYR A 137 8.88 -22.12 -17.99
N LYS A 138 9.01 -22.99 -19.01
CA LYS A 138 8.46 -22.79 -20.36
C LYS A 138 7.26 -23.67 -20.58
N TYR A 139 6.21 -23.09 -21.14
CA TYR A 139 5.02 -23.86 -21.47
C TYR A 139 5.25 -24.72 -22.72
N ILE A 140 4.91 -26.00 -22.62
CA ILE A 140 4.87 -26.93 -23.73
C ILE A 140 3.45 -27.49 -23.83
N ALA A 141 2.86 -27.41 -25.01
CA ALA A 141 1.51 -27.88 -25.22
C ALA A 141 1.43 -29.41 -25.12
N ASN A 142 0.22 -29.92 -24.82
CA ASN A 142 -0.03 -31.35 -24.82
C ASN A 142 0.26 -31.95 -26.19
N ALA A 143 1.02 -33.02 -26.23
CA ALA A 143 1.45 -33.70 -27.44
C ALA A 143 1.49 -35.21 -27.23
N GLY A 144 1.38 -35.95 -28.32
CA GLY A 144 1.46 -37.43 -28.32
C GLY A 144 0.48 -38.07 -27.34
N ASN A 145 0.99 -39.01 -26.51
CA ASN A 145 0.21 -39.70 -25.52
C ASN A 145 0.19 -38.99 -24.15
N GLY A 146 0.92 -37.89 -23.99
CA GLY A 146 0.95 -37.08 -22.77
C GLY A 146 1.62 -37.81 -21.58
N ASP A 147 2.61 -38.64 -21.81
CA ASP A 147 3.28 -39.41 -20.74
C ASP A 147 4.58 -38.75 -20.22
N ASP A 148 4.92 -37.56 -20.75
CA ASP A 148 6.09 -36.78 -20.35
C ASP A 148 7.45 -37.46 -20.60
N THR A 149 7.54 -38.38 -21.53
CA THR A 149 8.81 -39.02 -21.83
C THR A 149 9.76 -38.13 -22.63
N ASP A 150 9.21 -37.29 -23.50
CA ASP A 150 9.92 -36.31 -24.32
C ASP A 150 8.95 -35.22 -24.82
N ALA A 151 9.45 -34.21 -25.52
CA ALA A 151 8.62 -33.11 -26.02
C ALA A 151 7.52 -33.54 -27.00
N ALA A 152 7.70 -34.68 -27.70
CA ALA A 152 6.68 -35.24 -28.60
C ALA A 152 5.54 -35.95 -27.87
N ASN A 153 5.71 -36.23 -26.59
CA ASN A 153 4.76 -36.88 -25.70
C ASN A 153 4.48 -36.05 -24.43
N ALA A 154 4.59 -34.72 -24.50
CA ALA A 154 4.38 -33.82 -23.38
C ALA A 154 2.91 -33.83 -22.90
N LYS A 155 2.69 -33.85 -21.61
CA LYS A 155 1.37 -33.77 -20.99
C LYS A 155 0.69 -32.42 -21.18
N GLY A 156 1.45 -31.40 -21.47
CA GLY A 156 0.99 -30.02 -21.46
C GLY A 156 1.15 -29.38 -20.08
N GLY A 157 1.88 -28.27 -20.03
CA GLY A 157 2.21 -27.58 -18.81
C GLY A 157 3.55 -26.84 -18.91
N TYR A 158 4.00 -26.35 -17.78
CA TYR A 158 5.28 -25.66 -17.66
C TYR A 158 6.39 -26.64 -17.27
N TYR A 159 7.48 -26.60 -18.01
CA TYR A 159 8.65 -27.45 -17.76
C TYR A 159 9.86 -26.59 -17.48
N LYS A 160 10.65 -27.00 -16.46
CA LYS A 160 11.90 -26.31 -16.14
C LYS A 160 12.82 -26.32 -17.34
N ASP A 161 13.31 -25.16 -17.74
CA ASP A 161 14.15 -24.93 -18.94
C ASP A 161 13.55 -25.46 -20.25
N GLY A 162 12.26 -25.78 -20.27
CA GLY A 162 11.58 -26.37 -21.44
C GLY A 162 11.95 -27.84 -21.70
N VAL A 163 12.52 -28.53 -20.72
CA VAL A 163 12.91 -29.94 -20.83
C VAL A 163 11.80 -30.83 -20.32
N VAL A 164 11.24 -31.66 -21.22
CA VAL A 164 10.22 -32.66 -20.88
C VAL A 164 10.92 -33.91 -20.39
N ASP A 165 10.85 -34.20 -19.12
CA ASP A 165 11.37 -35.39 -18.48
C ASP A 165 10.53 -35.73 -17.27
N LYS A 166 9.77 -36.82 -17.35
CA LYS A 166 8.85 -37.28 -16.29
C LYS A 166 9.48 -37.40 -14.91
N ARG A 167 10.77 -37.73 -14.85
CA ARG A 167 11.48 -37.96 -13.58
C ARG A 167 12.13 -36.72 -13.03
N ASN A 168 12.74 -35.88 -13.90
CA ASN A 168 13.59 -34.77 -13.51
C ASN A 168 12.92 -33.39 -13.73
N SER A 169 12.02 -33.33 -14.70
CA SER A 169 11.30 -32.11 -15.06
C SER A 169 9.87 -32.43 -15.50
N PRO A 170 9.00 -32.87 -14.55
CA PRO A 170 7.59 -33.15 -14.87
C PRO A 170 6.83 -31.87 -15.19
N ALA A 171 5.72 -32.00 -15.91
CA ALA A 171 4.82 -30.88 -16.18
C ALA A 171 4.35 -30.21 -14.87
N GLN A 172 4.47 -28.89 -14.83
CA GLN A 172 3.96 -28.07 -13.72
C GLN A 172 2.70 -27.32 -14.18
N ASP A 173 1.66 -27.38 -13.39
CA ASP A 173 0.52 -26.48 -13.51
C ASP A 173 0.72 -25.21 -12.67
N ALA A 174 -0.22 -24.28 -12.74
CA ALA A 174 -0.18 -23.04 -11.94
C ALA A 174 -0.09 -23.34 -10.43
N THR A 175 -0.77 -24.39 -9.95
CA THR A 175 -0.76 -24.76 -8.53
C THR A 175 0.63 -25.25 -8.10
N ALA A 176 1.28 -26.08 -8.92
CA ALA A 176 2.63 -26.56 -8.66
C ALA A 176 3.65 -25.40 -8.70
N LEU A 177 3.55 -24.50 -9.68
CA LEU A 177 4.40 -23.31 -9.76
C LEU A 177 4.24 -22.39 -8.55
N LYS A 178 3.00 -22.18 -8.06
CA LYS A 178 2.75 -21.45 -6.81
C LYS A 178 3.36 -22.14 -5.60
N GLY A 179 3.41 -23.46 -5.58
CA GLY A 179 4.11 -24.24 -4.55
C GLY A 179 5.63 -24.01 -4.57
N ILE A 180 6.22 -23.82 -5.76
CA ILE A 180 7.64 -23.53 -5.94
C ILE A 180 7.95 -22.06 -5.52
N ALA A 181 7.07 -21.14 -5.87
CA ALA A 181 7.16 -19.71 -5.51
C ALA A 181 6.77 -19.49 -4.04
N THR A 182 7.57 -19.98 -3.11
CA THR A 182 7.34 -19.81 -1.67
C THR A 182 7.49 -18.33 -1.26
N ALA A 183 7.04 -17.98 -0.03
CA ALA A 183 7.22 -16.63 0.50
C ALA A 183 8.71 -16.24 0.52
N GLY A 184 9.02 -15.06 -0.01
CA GLY A 184 10.38 -14.59 -0.27
C GLY A 184 10.90 -14.90 -1.68
N ALA A 185 10.13 -15.61 -2.50
CA ALA A 185 10.53 -15.89 -3.88
C ALA A 185 10.38 -14.66 -4.79
N THR A 186 11.26 -14.60 -5.80
CA THR A 186 11.14 -13.67 -6.91
C THR A 186 10.48 -14.40 -8.08
N VAL A 187 9.39 -13.83 -8.59
CA VAL A 187 8.68 -14.30 -9.79
C VAL A 187 8.77 -13.22 -10.86
N ASN A 188 9.25 -13.61 -12.04
CA ASN A 188 9.25 -12.74 -13.21
C ASN A 188 8.42 -13.42 -14.32
N ALA A 189 7.38 -12.75 -14.76
CA ALA A 189 6.50 -13.26 -15.81
C ALA A 189 5.83 -12.10 -16.54
N ALA A 190 5.64 -12.23 -17.83
CA ALA A 190 5.04 -11.21 -18.71
C ALA A 190 5.69 -9.81 -18.59
N GLY A 191 6.99 -9.75 -18.29
CA GLY A 191 7.72 -8.49 -18.14
C GLY A 191 7.53 -7.80 -16.78
N LYS A 192 6.84 -8.43 -15.85
CA LYS A 192 6.68 -7.97 -14.46
C LYS A 192 7.49 -8.85 -13.51
N GLU A 193 8.28 -8.23 -12.65
CA GLU A 193 9.03 -8.93 -11.61
C GLU A 193 8.51 -8.52 -10.23
N ILE A 194 8.20 -9.51 -9.42
CA ILE A 194 7.73 -9.35 -8.04
C ILE A 194 8.57 -10.23 -7.12
N THR A 195 9.12 -9.65 -6.07
CA THR A 195 9.72 -10.41 -4.96
C THR A 195 8.83 -10.30 -3.74
N SER A 196 8.24 -11.40 -3.30
CA SER A 196 7.41 -11.41 -2.11
C SER A 196 8.23 -11.24 -0.84
N MET A 197 7.61 -10.73 0.22
CA MET A 197 8.17 -10.70 1.56
C MET A 197 8.32 -12.14 2.08
N LYS A 198 9.23 -12.36 3.03
CA LYS A 198 9.32 -13.66 3.73
C LYS A 198 8.08 -13.85 4.60
N GLN A 199 7.72 -15.11 4.86
CA GLN A 199 6.54 -15.44 5.67
C GLN A 199 6.51 -14.75 7.04
N ALA A 200 7.65 -14.64 7.71
CA ALA A 200 7.74 -13.96 9.00
C ALA A 200 7.44 -12.45 8.89
N ASP A 201 7.91 -11.80 7.82
CA ASP A 201 7.71 -10.39 7.55
C ASP A 201 6.25 -10.11 7.16
N GLU A 202 5.63 -10.98 6.34
CA GLU A 202 4.21 -10.89 6.00
C GLU A 202 3.34 -11.01 7.25
N THR A 203 3.65 -11.96 8.15
CA THR A 203 2.93 -12.12 9.42
C THR A 203 3.10 -10.91 10.33
N ALA A 204 4.30 -10.34 10.40
CA ALA A 204 4.58 -9.12 11.18
C ALA A 204 3.98 -7.86 10.52
N GLY A 205 3.68 -7.92 9.23
CA GLY A 205 3.21 -6.79 8.44
C GLY A 205 4.31 -5.78 8.08
N VAL A 206 5.58 -6.06 8.43
CA VAL A 206 6.72 -5.16 8.25
C VAL A 206 7.95 -5.98 7.85
N LYS A 207 8.70 -5.49 6.87
CA LYS A 207 9.94 -6.13 6.44
C LYS A 207 11.05 -5.97 7.50
N SER A 208 11.66 -7.06 7.94
CA SER A 208 12.60 -7.10 9.07
C SER A 208 13.85 -6.22 8.86
N ASN A 209 14.30 -6.06 7.61
CA ASN A 209 15.49 -5.27 7.28
C ASN A 209 15.15 -3.85 6.78
N ASP A 210 13.87 -3.51 6.63
CA ASP A 210 13.41 -2.21 6.15
C ASP A 210 12.00 -1.91 6.68
N ALA A 211 11.93 -1.15 7.77
CA ALA A 211 10.67 -0.80 8.42
C ALA A 211 9.78 0.15 7.58
N THR A 212 10.27 0.67 6.46
CA THR A 212 9.48 1.47 5.52
C THR A 212 8.72 0.60 4.51
N VAL A 213 9.03 -0.69 4.42
CA VAL A 213 8.30 -1.66 3.60
C VAL A 213 7.32 -2.41 4.48
N ILE A 214 6.03 -2.22 4.24
CA ILE A 214 4.94 -2.80 5.02
C ILE A 214 3.91 -3.50 4.12
N THR A 215 3.15 -4.43 4.68
CA THR A 215 2.02 -5.03 3.95
C THR A 215 0.88 -4.03 3.79
N ALA A 216 0.03 -4.21 2.78
CA ALA A 216 -1.18 -3.40 2.60
C ALA A 216 -2.07 -3.43 3.86
N LYS A 217 -2.24 -4.62 4.47
CA LYS A 217 -2.95 -4.78 5.75
C LYS A 217 -2.37 -3.88 6.84
N LYS A 218 -1.05 -3.85 6.98
CA LYS A 218 -0.38 -2.99 7.96
C LYS A 218 -0.57 -1.51 7.66
N ALA A 219 -0.56 -1.13 6.39
CA ALA A 219 -0.86 0.24 5.97
C ALA A 219 -2.28 0.65 6.36
N TYR A 220 -3.29 -0.19 6.13
CA TYR A 220 -4.67 0.08 6.54
C TYR A 220 -4.81 0.19 8.07
N GLU A 221 -4.14 -0.67 8.85
CA GLU A 221 -4.12 -0.55 10.31
C GLU A 221 -3.52 0.78 10.79
N LEU A 222 -2.42 1.21 10.19
CA LEU A 222 -1.78 2.48 10.53
C LEU A 222 -2.65 3.67 10.11
N ALA A 223 -3.24 3.61 8.91
CA ALA A 223 -4.16 4.63 8.42
C ALA A 223 -5.39 4.78 9.34
N GLY A 224 -5.97 3.67 9.80
CA GLY A 224 -7.07 3.69 10.76
C GLY A 224 -6.71 4.36 12.08
N LYS A 225 -5.48 4.15 12.58
CA LYS A 225 -4.98 4.81 13.79
C LYS A 225 -4.80 6.31 13.58
N GLU A 226 -4.27 6.73 12.44
CA GLU A 226 -4.09 8.15 12.13
C GLU A 226 -5.44 8.88 11.96
N LEU A 227 -6.43 8.24 11.34
CA LEU A 227 -7.79 8.77 11.27
C LEU A 227 -8.40 8.97 12.65
N LEU A 228 -8.16 8.06 13.60
CA LEU A 228 -8.59 8.21 14.99
C LEU A 228 -7.93 9.39 15.67
N VAL A 229 -6.63 9.60 15.46
CA VAL A 229 -5.88 10.74 16.01
C VAL A 229 -6.39 12.05 15.40
N ALA A 230 -6.52 12.11 14.08
CA ALA A 230 -7.00 13.29 13.37
C ALA A 230 -8.41 13.72 13.82
N ASN A 231 -9.25 12.76 14.13
CA ASN A 231 -10.61 13.00 14.61
C ASN A 231 -10.68 13.44 16.08
N SER A 232 -9.63 13.20 16.86
CA SER A 232 -9.52 13.69 18.25
C SER A 232 -9.10 15.16 18.32
N ILE A 233 -8.63 15.75 17.23
CA ILE A 233 -8.17 17.14 17.14
C ILE A 233 -9.34 18.01 16.68
N GLY A 234 -10.28 18.34 17.52
CA GLY A 234 -11.29 19.33 17.16
C GLY A 234 -12.68 19.13 17.73
N ASP A 235 -12.93 18.04 18.40
CA ASP A 235 -14.22 17.82 19.06
C ASP A 235 -14.04 17.08 20.38
N THR A 236 -14.47 17.72 21.48
CA THR A 236 -14.51 17.10 22.80
C THR A 236 -15.69 16.13 22.96
N GLU A 237 -16.64 16.12 22.01
CA GLU A 237 -17.81 15.26 22.02
C GLU A 237 -17.89 14.27 20.84
N GLY A 238 -17.09 14.45 19.81
CA GLY A 238 -17.10 13.62 18.61
C GLY A 238 -16.47 12.26 18.84
N LYS A 239 -17.26 11.26 19.14
CA LYS A 239 -16.85 9.86 19.14
C LYS A 239 -16.91 9.31 17.72
N ALA A 240 -15.95 9.67 16.86
CA ALA A 240 -15.84 8.96 15.61
C ALA A 240 -15.41 7.53 15.91
N LYS A 241 -16.23 6.60 15.56
CA LYS A 241 -15.84 5.20 15.47
C LYS A 241 -15.26 4.99 14.08
N VAL A 242 -13.94 4.91 13.99
CA VAL A 242 -13.31 4.37 12.80
C VAL A 242 -13.42 2.84 12.92
N GLY A 243 -14.38 2.28 12.22
CA GLY A 243 -14.42 0.85 11.98
C GLY A 243 -13.43 0.55 10.85
N VAL A 244 -12.41 -0.22 11.12
CA VAL A 244 -11.70 -0.94 10.05
C VAL A 244 -12.62 -2.10 9.70
N ASP A 245 -13.13 -2.12 8.47
CA ASP A 245 -13.90 -3.27 8.01
C ASP A 245 -12.93 -4.45 7.89
N ASP A 246 -13.16 -5.49 8.70
CA ASP A 246 -12.37 -6.72 8.66
C ASP A 246 -12.45 -7.45 7.31
N ASN A 247 -13.35 -7.01 6.42
CA ASN A 247 -13.50 -7.55 5.07
C ASN A 247 -12.48 -7.00 4.04
N VAL A 248 -11.64 -6.05 4.40
CA VAL A 248 -10.55 -5.57 3.52
C VAL A 248 -9.45 -6.64 3.35
N ASP A 249 -9.52 -7.72 4.10
CA ASP A 249 -8.52 -8.80 4.14
C ASP A 249 -8.75 -9.89 3.06
N THR A 250 -9.76 -9.75 2.21
CA THR A 250 -10.13 -10.79 1.22
C THR A 250 -10.23 -10.31 -0.22
N ALA A 251 -9.70 -9.12 -0.52
CA ALA A 251 -9.63 -8.63 -1.90
C ALA A 251 -8.23 -8.73 -2.48
#